data_8148681a70d512c8f985c1dde943545e
#
_entry.id   8148681a70d512c8f985c1dde943545e
#
_cell.length_a   1.000
_cell.length_b   1.000
_cell.length_c   1.000
_cell.angle_alpha   90.00
_cell.angle_beta   90.00
_cell.angle_gamma   90.00
#
_symmetry.space_group_name_H-M   'P 1'
#
loop_
_entity.id
_entity.type
_entity.pdbx_description
1 polymer ?
#
loop_
_entity_poly.entity_id
_entity_poly.type
_entity_poly.pdbx_seq_one_letter_code
_entity_poly.pdbx_strand_id
1 'polypeptide(L)'
;MKKTAAVIAASLLLAACTATQNTAENSPTAQSAQNPAWDKQYGGADKSYDSRLLALREQIAPRFEVLTFKDPQTGKEMQYNLYTPKNLEPGRKYPLVIFIADASTAGKGVKAPLMQGYGGIIWATDEAQAKHPAFVLVPSYTETAVNDQWQTSDEVGMTLRLVKSLMTQKPIDPDRVYTTGQSMGGMISFYLNSIEPNFFAASMFVGSQWDINVLKPLTRAKFIYTVSAADPKASAGMAQVGKMLQQNKVAYAETEFSAKLPQAEQDAKVQQMLAQGKRINFIRFTPNTVIPENSTHKGAEHMYSFDYAYLLEPARDWLMQQRRGK
;
A
#
# COMPACT_ATOMS: atom_id res chain seq x y z
N MET A 1 64.96 -9.72 -37.07
CA MET A 1 65.25 -10.43 -38.36
C MET A 1 63.90 -10.62 -39.09
N LYS A 2 63.82 -9.98 -40.27
CA LYS A 2 63.06 -10.30 -41.49
C LYS A 2 61.57 -10.64 -41.32
N LYS A 3 60.63 -9.73 -41.72
CA LYS A 3 60.06 -9.50 -43.04
C LYS A 3 59.36 -10.75 -43.59
N THR A 4 58.10 -10.74 -43.96
CA THR A 4 57.62 -10.26 -45.25
C THR A 4 56.10 -10.12 -45.28
N ALA A 5 55.65 -9.04 -45.97
CA ALA A 5 54.29 -8.76 -46.39
C ALA A 5 53.93 -9.50 -47.68
N ALA A 6 52.67 -9.77 -47.93
CA ALA A 6 52.15 -10.00 -49.27
C ALA A 6 50.72 -9.42 -49.41
N VAL A 7 50.61 -8.53 -50.36
CA VAL A 7 49.40 -7.88 -50.91
C VAL A 7 49.09 -8.54 -52.26
N ILE A 8 47.84 -8.83 -52.59
CA ILE A 8 47.26 -8.93 -53.94
C ILE A 8 45.72 -8.90 -53.74
N ALA A 9 45.05 -7.88 -54.11
CA ALA A 9 44.61 -7.36 -55.44
C ALA A 9 43.17 -7.84 -55.80
N ALA A 10 42.39 -6.85 -56.10
CA ALA A 10 40.96 -6.79 -56.42
C ALA A 10 40.55 -7.52 -57.70
N SER A 11 39.29 -7.91 -57.78
CA SER A 11 38.56 -8.02 -59.03
C SER A 11 37.08 -7.63 -58.81
N LEU A 12 36.67 -6.55 -59.43
CA LEU A 12 35.27 -6.15 -59.65
C LEU A 12 34.65 -7.09 -60.70
N LEU A 13 33.41 -7.48 -60.50
CA LEU A 13 32.48 -7.89 -61.53
C LEU A 13 31.11 -7.28 -61.23
N LEU A 14 30.70 -6.31 -62.06
CA LEU A 14 29.34 -5.84 -62.24
C LEU A 14 28.51 -6.93 -62.93
N ALA A 15 27.33 -7.18 -62.45
CA ALA A 15 26.24 -7.78 -63.23
C ALA A 15 24.90 -7.17 -62.80
N ALA A 16 24.12 -6.88 -63.82
CA ALA A 16 22.99 -5.96 -63.86
C ALA A 16 21.69 -6.45 -63.27
N CYS A 17 20.82 -5.46 -63.04
CA CYS A 17 19.43 -5.47 -62.61
C CYS A 17 18.53 -6.52 -63.23
N THR A 18 17.68 -7.12 -62.34
CA THR A 18 16.28 -7.38 -62.70
C THR A 18 15.41 -7.08 -61.51
N ALA A 19 14.52 -6.13 -61.70
CA ALA A 19 13.47 -5.78 -60.74
C ALA A 19 12.40 -6.86 -60.74
N THR A 20 12.18 -7.44 -59.59
CA THR A 20 10.97 -8.24 -59.29
C THR A 20 10.24 -7.54 -58.17
N GLN A 21 9.09 -6.98 -58.49
CA GLN A 21 8.13 -6.48 -57.52
C GLN A 21 7.62 -7.70 -56.70
N ASN A 22 7.99 -7.73 -55.45
CA ASN A 22 7.30 -8.57 -54.49
C ASN A 22 6.41 -7.70 -53.60
N THR A 23 5.13 -7.95 -53.75
CA THR A 23 4.05 -7.47 -52.92
C THR A 23 4.40 -7.73 -51.45
N ALA A 24 4.51 -6.67 -50.67
CA ALA A 24 4.68 -6.72 -49.24
C ALA A 24 3.34 -7.25 -48.65
N GLU A 25 3.32 -8.53 -48.23
CA GLU A 25 2.35 -9.02 -47.29
C GLU A 25 2.53 -8.27 -45.99
N ASN A 26 1.47 -7.60 -45.56
CA ASN A 26 1.32 -7.00 -44.24
C ASN A 26 1.43 -8.10 -43.17
N SER A 27 2.61 -8.34 -42.63
CA SER A 27 2.75 -9.03 -41.37
C SER A 27 2.15 -8.15 -40.29
N PRO A 28 1.26 -8.67 -39.42
CA PRO A 28 0.74 -7.90 -38.32
C PRO A 28 1.91 -7.50 -37.42
N THR A 29 2.14 -6.21 -37.32
CA THR A 29 3.06 -5.60 -36.35
C THR A 29 2.74 -6.20 -34.98
N ALA A 30 3.70 -6.89 -34.42
CA ALA A 30 3.64 -7.32 -33.02
C ALA A 30 3.30 -6.08 -32.19
N GLN A 31 2.09 -6.04 -31.66
CA GLN A 31 1.70 -5.04 -30.66
C GLN A 31 2.71 -5.18 -29.53
N SER A 32 3.54 -4.16 -29.37
CA SER A 32 4.41 -4.02 -28.21
C SER A 32 3.56 -4.28 -26.97
N ALA A 33 3.97 -5.26 -26.15
CA ALA A 33 3.33 -5.52 -24.87
C ALA A 33 3.24 -4.18 -24.15
N GLN A 34 2.02 -3.64 -24.05
CA GLN A 34 1.79 -2.38 -23.37
C GLN A 34 2.17 -2.61 -21.92
N ASN A 35 3.16 -1.85 -21.45
CA ASN A 35 3.40 -1.72 -20.01
C ASN A 35 2.07 -1.45 -19.32
N PRO A 36 1.85 -1.98 -18.11
CA PRO A 36 0.59 -1.75 -17.42
C PRO A 36 0.31 -0.27 -17.41
N ALA A 37 -0.94 0.08 -17.65
CA ALA A 37 -1.36 1.45 -17.54
C ALA A 37 -1.22 1.85 -16.06
N TRP A 38 -0.19 2.61 -15.78
CA TRP A 38 -0.02 3.26 -14.50
C TRP A 38 -0.85 4.53 -14.48
N ASP A 39 -1.49 4.82 -13.35
CA ASP A 39 -2.08 6.12 -13.11
C ASP A 39 -0.95 7.16 -13.01
N LYS A 40 -0.75 7.91 -14.09
CA LYS A 40 0.32 8.93 -14.16
C LYS A 40 0.03 10.12 -13.25
N GLN A 41 -1.24 10.37 -12.95
CA GLN A 41 -1.66 11.53 -12.17
C GLN A 41 -1.51 11.28 -10.67
N TYR A 42 -1.99 10.14 -10.19
CA TYR A 42 -2.05 9.86 -8.75
C TYR A 42 -1.12 8.73 -8.30
N GLY A 43 -0.55 8.00 -9.24
CA GLY A 43 0.27 6.83 -8.95
C GLY A 43 -0.53 5.55 -8.78
N GLY A 44 0.18 4.45 -8.73
CA GLY A 44 -0.42 3.11 -8.62
C GLY A 44 -0.83 2.50 -9.95
N ALA A 45 -1.44 1.34 -9.88
CA ALA A 45 -2.01 0.69 -11.05
C ALA A 45 -3.23 1.46 -11.55
N ASP A 46 -3.47 1.41 -12.87
CA ASP A 46 -4.70 1.95 -13.44
C ASP A 46 -5.93 1.23 -12.88
N LYS A 47 -6.84 2.00 -12.32
CA LYS A 47 -8.09 1.54 -11.71
C LYS A 47 -9.33 2.14 -12.40
N SER A 48 -9.18 2.58 -13.64
CA SER A 48 -10.26 3.15 -14.47
C SER A 48 -11.43 2.19 -14.68
N TYR A 49 -11.21 0.90 -14.48
CA TYR A 49 -12.23 -0.15 -14.51
C TYR A 49 -13.16 -0.15 -13.28
N ASP A 50 -12.75 0.43 -12.15
CA ASP A 50 -13.51 0.43 -10.90
C ASP A 50 -14.35 1.70 -10.76
N SER A 51 -15.55 1.67 -11.35
CA SER A 51 -16.49 2.81 -11.33
C SER A 51 -16.91 3.19 -9.90
N ARG A 52 -16.96 2.24 -8.97
CA ARG A 52 -17.27 2.50 -7.56
C ARG A 52 -16.16 3.32 -6.90
N LEU A 53 -14.90 2.93 -7.13
CA LEU A 53 -13.75 3.69 -6.61
C LEU A 53 -13.73 5.10 -7.19
N LEU A 54 -13.94 5.24 -8.49
CA LEU A 54 -13.93 6.56 -9.15
C LEU A 54 -15.00 7.48 -8.56
N ALA A 55 -16.25 6.99 -8.42
CA ALA A 55 -17.33 7.77 -7.79
C ALA A 55 -16.99 8.12 -6.33
N LEU A 56 -16.41 7.19 -5.58
CA LEU A 56 -16.06 7.39 -4.18
C LEU A 56 -14.95 8.45 -4.01
N ARG A 57 -13.96 8.45 -4.90
CA ARG A 57 -12.90 9.48 -4.91
C ARG A 57 -13.47 10.90 -4.99
N GLU A 58 -14.38 11.12 -5.96
CA GLU A 58 -15.02 12.41 -6.18
C GLU A 58 -15.89 12.85 -4.98
N GLN A 59 -16.49 11.90 -4.31
CA GLN A 59 -17.35 12.18 -3.17
C GLN A 59 -16.58 12.41 -1.86
N ILE A 60 -15.53 11.63 -1.62
CA ILE A 60 -14.88 11.56 -0.29
C ILE A 60 -13.61 12.39 -0.22
N ALA A 61 -12.76 12.41 -1.27
CA ALA A 61 -11.51 13.15 -1.21
C ALA A 61 -11.68 14.67 -0.94
N PRO A 62 -12.76 15.35 -1.43
CA PRO A 62 -13.01 16.74 -1.08
C PRO A 62 -13.34 17.00 0.40
N ARG A 63 -13.72 15.97 1.17
CA ARG A 63 -14.03 16.08 2.59
C ARG A 63 -12.79 16.23 3.47
N PHE A 64 -11.60 15.97 2.90
CA PHE A 64 -10.33 16.12 3.59
C PHE A 64 -9.81 17.55 3.45
N GLU A 65 -9.48 18.16 4.58
CA GLU A 65 -8.76 19.41 4.62
C GLU A 65 -7.28 19.19 4.29
N VAL A 66 -6.70 20.06 3.46
CA VAL A 66 -5.26 20.07 3.17
C VAL A 66 -4.57 21.00 4.15
N LEU A 67 -3.64 20.46 4.89
CA LEU A 67 -2.91 21.16 5.94
C LEU A 67 -1.40 20.96 5.76
N THR A 68 -0.61 21.80 6.42
CA THR A 68 0.85 21.73 6.44
C THR A 68 1.34 21.60 7.88
N PHE A 69 2.18 20.63 8.11
CA PHE A 69 2.91 20.46 9.37
C PHE A 69 4.34 20.96 9.19
N LYS A 70 4.72 21.95 9.99
CA LYS A 70 6.11 22.40 10.10
C LYS A 70 6.77 21.60 11.21
N ASP A 71 7.72 20.78 10.85
CA ASP A 71 8.37 19.91 11.79
C ASP A 71 9.37 20.68 12.68
N PRO A 72 9.17 20.67 14.00
CA PRO A 72 10.03 21.45 14.90
C PRO A 72 11.46 20.90 14.99
N GLN A 73 11.67 19.63 14.62
CA GLN A 73 12.99 19.00 14.71
C GLN A 73 13.87 19.27 13.48
N THR A 74 13.27 19.20 12.29
CA THR A 74 14.01 19.36 11.03
C THR A 74 13.84 20.73 10.39
N GLY A 75 12.79 21.50 10.78
CA GLY A 75 12.37 22.73 10.14
C GLY A 75 11.69 22.53 8.78
N LYS A 76 11.59 21.28 8.30
CA LYS A 76 10.95 20.92 7.04
C LYS A 76 9.43 20.97 7.17
N GLU A 77 8.75 21.05 6.05
CA GLU A 77 7.29 21.04 5.97
C GLU A 77 6.79 19.74 5.33
N MET A 78 5.68 19.22 5.85
CA MET A 78 4.96 18.08 5.30
C MET A 78 3.50 18.46 5.08
N GLN A 79 3.03 18.36 3.85
CA GLN A 79 1.61 18.46 3.56
C GLN A 79 0.87 17.17 3.95
N TYR A 80 -0.35 17.30 4.40
CA TYR A 80 -1.18 16.15 4.74
C TYR A 80 -2.66 16.46 4.53
N ASN A 81 -3.44 15.40 4.39
CA ASN A 81 -4.89 15.47 4.35
C ASN A 81 -5.45 15.01 5.70
N LEU A 82 -6.40 15.76 6.24
CA LEU A 82 -7.07 15.42 7.49
C LEU A 82 -8.58 15.43 7.31
N TYR A 83 -9.21 14.30 7.56
CA TYR A 83 -10.66 14.24 7.75
C TYR A 83 -10.98 14.39 9.23
N THR A 84 -11.93 15.26 9.52
CA THR A 84 -12.49 15.46 10.87
C THR A 84 -13.89 14.88 10.94
N PRO A 85 -14.22 14.04 11.94
CA PRO A 85 -15.58 13.50 12.09
C PRO A 85 -16.62 14.61 12.14
N LYS A 86 -17.77 14.41 11.52
CA LYS A 86 -18.90 15.31 11.63
C LYS A 86 -19.44 15.28 13.07
N ASN A 87 -19.95 16.42 13.54
CA ASN A 87 -20.64 16.54 14.83
C ASN A 87 -19.79 16.09 16.03
N LEU A 88 -18.60 16.68 16.19
CA LEU A 88 -17.78 16.45 17.38
C LEU A 88 -18.53 16.86 18.66
N GLU A 89 -18.66 15.93 19.60
CA GLU A 89 -19.31 16.16 20.88
C GLU A 89 -18.29 16.78 21.88
N PRO A 90 -18.66 17.81 22.61
CA PRO A 90 -17.79 18.39 23.63
C PRO A 90 -17.32 17.35 24.66
N GLY A 91 -16.02 17.34 24.94
CA GLY A 91 -15.40 16.40 25.91
C GLY A 91 -15.21 14.97 25.42
N ARG A 92 -15.77 14.59 24.26
CA ARG A 92 -15.57 13.26 23.67
C ARG A 92 -14.27 13.21 22.90
N LYS A 93 -13.52 12.10 23.04
CA LYS A 93 -12.33 11.80 22.25
C LYS A 93 -12.63 10.75 21.19
N TYR A 94 -11.99 10.88 20.02
CA TYR A 94 -12.23 10.07 18.83
C TYR A 94 -10.98 9.31 18.41
N PRO A 95 -11.11 8.16 17.78
CA PRO A 95 -9.98 7.45 17.19
C PRO A 95 -9.26 8.29 16.13
N LEU A 96 -8.01 7.94 15.87
CA LEU A 96 -7.24 8.41 14.72
C LEU A 96 -6.79 7.22 13.89
N VAL A 97 -7.13 7.20 12.61
CA VAL A 97 -6.58 6.28 11.60
C VAL A 97 -5.55 7.03 10.79
N ILE A 98 -4.33 6.50 10.72
CA ILE A 98 -3.26 7.00 9.87
C ILE A 98 -3.15 6.04 8.68
N PHE A 99 -3.50 6.52 7.48
CA PHE A 99 -3.28 5.78 6.24
C PHE A 99 -2.04 6.32 5.53
N ILE A 100 -1.11 5.44 5.19
CA ILE A 100 0.12 5.76 4.46
C ILE A 100 0.09 5.03 3.11
N ALA A 101 0.14 5.79 2.02
CA ALA A 101 0.10 5.27 0.67
C ALA A 101 1.43 4.63 0.25
N ASP A 102 1.46 3.99 -0.93
CA ASP A 102 2.68 3.43 -1.50
C ASP A 102 3.57 4.48 -2.16
N ALA A 103 4.77 4.06 -2.54
CA ALA A 103 5.80 4.93 -3.10
C ALA A 103 5.38 5.64 -4.41
N SER A 104 4.43 5.10 -5.16
CA SER A 104 4.02 5.66 -6.44
C SER A 104 3.29 6.99 -6.32
N THR A 105 2.79 7.34 -5.12
CA THR A 105 2.14 8.62 -4.84
C THR A 105 3.14 9.73 -4.45
N ALA A 106 4.37 9.36 -4.12
CA ALA A 106 5.39 10.30 -3.67
C ALA A 106 5.68 11.36 -4.76
N GLY A 107 5.69 12.62 -4.37
CA GLY A 107 5.91 13.74 -5.29
C GLY A 107 4.76 14.05 -6.26
N LYS A 108 3.62 13.36 -6.17
CA LYS A 108 2.46 13.56 -7.07
C LYS A 108 1.40 14.52 -6.52
N GLY A 109 1.75 15.27 -5.50
CA GLY A 109 0.88 16.26 -4.87
C GLY A 109 0.05 15.68 -3.72
N VAL A 110 -0.47 16.59 -2.90
CA VAL A 110 -1.08 16.25 -1.61
C VAL A 110 -2.30 15.34 -1.72
N LYS A 111 -3.06 15.41 -2.81
CA LYS A 111 -4.26 14.59 -3.02
C LYS A 111 -3.98 13.18 -3.55
N ALA A 112 -2.79 12.92 -4.11
CA ALA A 112 -2.46 11.63 -4.70
C ALA A 112 -2.70 10.44 -3.76
N PRO A 113 -2.33 10.48 -2.46
CA PRO A 113 -2.60 9.40 -1.52
C PRO A 113 -4.09 9.10 -1.29
N LEU A 114 -4.98 10.07 -1.52
CA LEU A 114 -6.44 9.86 -1.44
C LEU A 114 -7.02 9.31 -2.74
N MET A 115 -6.38 9.62 -3.87
CA MET A 115 -6.92 9.32 -5.21
C MET A 115 -6.44 7.98 -5.75
N GLN A 116 -5.41 7.38 -5.15
CA GLN A 116 -4.80 6.16 -5.65
C GLN A 116 -5.69 4.91 -5.53
N GLY A 117 -6.47 4.79 -4.46
CA GLY A 117 -7.29 3.61 -4.17
C GLY A 117 -8.20 3.81 -2.97
N TYR A 118 -8.78 2.72 -2.49
CA TYR A 118 -9.68 2.77 -1.33
C TYR A 118 -8.98 3.13 -0.02
N GLY A 119 -7.69 2.80 0.13
CA GLY A 119 -6.98 2.84 1.41
C GLY A 119 -7.06 4.15 2.17
N GLY A 120 -6.98 5.30 1.47
CA GLY A 120 -7.07 6.62 2.11
C GLY A 120 -8.51 7.08 2.39
N ILE A 121 -9.46 6.75 1.51
CA ILE A 121 -10.81 7.33 1.51
C ILE A 121 -11.86 6.47 2.22
N ILE A 122 -11.66 5.15 2.31
CA ILE A 122 -12.68 4.22 2.83
C ILE A 122 -13.09 4.53 4.27
N TRP A 123 -12.17 5.04 5.09
CA TRP A 123 -12.38 5.39 6.50
C TRP A 123 -13.24 6.64 6.69
N ALA A 124 -13.34 7.51 5.68
CA ALA A 124 -14.10 8.77 5.70
C ALA A 124 -15.45 8.68 4.96
N THR A 125 -15.86 7.48 4.54
CA THR A 125 -17.19 7.25 3.99
C THR A 125 -18.27 7.45 5.05
N ASP A 126 -19.48 7.82 4.65
CA ASP A 126 -20.58 8.01 5.60
C ASP A 126 -20.88 6.71 6.37
N GLU A 127 -20.76 5.56 5.71
CA GLU A 127 -20.95 4.23 6.31
C GLU A 127 -19.90 3.94 7.38
N ALA A 128 -18.61 4.13 7.08
CA ALA A 128 -17.53 3.91 8.04
C ALA A 128 -17.62 4.88 9.22
N GLN A 129 -17.94 6.15 8.97
CA GLN A 129 -18.08 7.17 9.99
C GLN A 129 -19.32 7.03 10.85
N ALA A 130 -20.42 6.52 10.32
CA ALA A 130 -21.61 6.18 11.11
C ALA A 130 -21.31 5.06 12.13
N LYS A 131 -20.47 4.10 11.75
CA LYS A 131 -20.09 2.95 12.56
C LYS A 131 -18.95 3.29 13.55
N HIS A 132 -17.95 3.98 13.08
CA HIS A 132 -16.74 4.34 13.82
C HIS A 132 -16.30 5.77 13.51
N PRO A 133 -16.93 6.79 14.12
CA PRO A 133 -16.50 8.17 13.94
C PRO A 133 -15.03 8.33 14.32
N ALA A 134 -14.19 8.76 13.38
CA ALA A 134 -12.74 8.82 13.56
C ALA A 134 -12.11 9.95 12.74
N PHE A 135 -11.03 10.53 13.24
CA PHE A 135 -10.12 11.33 12.42
C PHE A 135 -9.39 10.40 11.44
N VAL A 136 -9.13 10.88 10.22
CA VAL A 136 -8.33 10.15 9.24
C VAL A 136 -7.21 11.05 8.76
N LEU A 137 -5.97 10.66 9.04
CA LEU A 137 -4.76 11.35 8.61
C LEU A 137 -4.16 10.63 7.41
N VAL A 138 -3.90 11.37 6.36
CA VAL A 138 -3.22 10.86 5.15
C VAL A 138 -2.07 11.79 4.81
N PRO A 139 -0.84 11.50 5.26
CA PRO A 139 0.34 12.30 4.95
C PRO A 139 0.69 12.18 3.46
N SER A 140 1.28 13.24 2.91
CA SER A 140 1.80 13.28 1.54
C SER A 140 3.32 13.32 1.58
N TYR A 141 3.95 12.33 0.98
CA TYR A 141 5.41 12.24 0.90
C TYR A 141 5.91 12.91 -0.37
N THR A 142 7.03 13.61 -0.28
CA THR A 142 7.64 14.27 -1.43
C THR A 142 8.61 13.34 -2.17
N GLU A 143 9.07 12.29 -1.49
CA GLU A 143 10.00 11.29 -2.01
C GLU A 143 9.63 9.88 -1.56
N THR A 144 10.29 8.87 -2.10
CA THR A 144 10.22 7.50 -1.58
C THR A 144 10.88 7.46 -0.20
N ALA A 145 10.05 7.41 0.84
CA ALA A 145 10.48 7.65 2.21
C ALA A 145 11.17 6.44 2.88
N VAL A 146 11.05 5.24 2.30
CA VAL A 146 11.77 4.02 2.72
C VAL A 146 12.13 3.17 1.52
N ASN A 147 13.18 2.35 1.64
CA ASN A 147 13.65 1.48 0.56
C ASN A 147 13.88 0.03 1.04
N ASP A 148 14.25 -0.85 0.12
CA ASP A 148 14.52 -2.28 0.39
C ASP A 148 15.82 -2.52 1.17
N GLN A 149 16.63 -1.50 1.40
CA GLN A 149 17.79 -1.52 2.30
C GLN A 149 17.43 -1.07 3.70
N TRP A 150 16.13 -0.93 4.00
CA TRP A 150 15.58 -0.56 5.31
C TRP A 150 16.00 0.84 5.80
N GLN A 151 16.35 1.72 4.86
CA GLN A 151 16.65 3.11 5.14
C GLN A 151 15.36 3.93 5.15
N THR A 152 15.35 4.97 5.98
CA THR A 152 14.21 5.88 6.12
C THR A 152 14.65 7.32 5.81
N SER A 153 13.77 8.10 5.18
CA SER A 153 13.95 9.54 5.06
C SER A 153 13.45 10.27 6.32
N ASP A 154 13.73 11.55 6.41
CA ASP A 154 13.24 12.41 7.49
C ASP A 154 11.71 12.42 7.58
N GLU A 155 11.02 12.26 6.46
CA GLU A 155 9.54 12.29 6.37
C GLU A 155 8.88 11.20 7.22
N VAL A 156 9.56 10.06 7.43
CA VAL A 156 9.06 9.00 8.33
C VAL A 156 9.02 9.50 9.78
N GLY A 157 10.10 10.12 10.25
CA GLY A 157 10.13 10.73 11.58
C GLY A 157 9.15 11.91 11.73
N MET A 158 9.02 12.72 10.68
CA MET A 158 8.04 13.81 10.60
C MET A 158 6.61 13.29 10.73
N THR A 159 6.28 12.17 10.09
CA THR A 159 4.96 11.53 10.22
C THR A 159 4.61 11.21 11.67
N LEU A 160 5.53 10.61 12.41
CA LEU A 160 5.30 10.29 13.83
C LEU A 160 5.10 11.56 14.68
N ARG A 161 5.91 12.60 14.44
CA ARG A 161 5.77 13.89 15.14
C ARG A 161 4.48 14.62 14.78
N LEU A 162 4.04 14.56 13.51
CA LEU A 162 2.74 15.05 13.09
C LEU A 162 1.60 14.35 13.86
N VAL A 163 1.63 13.02 13.95
CA VAL A 163 0.64 12.26 14.73
C VAL A 163 0.62 12.72 16.18
N LYS A 164 1.78 12.80 16.84
CA LYS A 164 1.89 13.29 18.24
C LYS A 164 1.38 14.72 18.38
N SER A 165 1.64 15.60 17.42
CA SER A 165 1.13 16.98 17.39
C SER A 165 -0.40 17.02 17.27
N LEU A 166 -0.99 16.24 16.37
CA LEU A 166 -2.45 16.17 16.22
C LEU A 166 -3.15 15.66 17.49
N MET A 167 -2.54 14.70 18.19
CA MET A 167 -3.07 14.19 19.46
C MET A 167 -3.13 15.24 20.56
N THR A 168 -2.33 16.32 20.49
CA THR A 168 -2.40 17.44 21.44
C THR A 168 -3.37 18.52 20.99
N GLN A 169 -3.60 18.67 19.69
CA GLN A 169 -4.39 19.75 19.10
C GLN A 169 -5.86 19.39 18.87
N LYS A 170 -6.15 18.10 18.70
CA LYS A 170 -7.47 17.58 18.36
C LYS A 170 -7.97 16.64 19.48
N PRO A 171 -9.28 16.45 19.63
CA PRO A 171 -9.83 15.52 20.63
C PRO A 171 -9.64 14.07 20.21
N ILE A 172 -8.38 13.65 20.05
CA ILE A 172 -8.00 12.30 19.69
C ILE A 172 -7.84 11.46 20.96
N ASP A 173 -8.40 10.24 20.93
CA ASP A 173 -8.25 9.26 22.00
C ASP A 173 -6.86 8.60 21.89
N PRO A 174 -5.95 8.81 22.84
CA PRO A 174 -4.59 8.27 22.76
C PRO A 174 -4.55 6.74 22.82
N ASP A 175 -5.62 6.10 23.29
CA ASP A 175 -5.73 4.63 23.33
C ASP A 175 -6.33 4.05 22.05
N ARG A 176 -6.71 4.88 21.08
CA ARG A 176 -7.30 4.46 19.81
C ARG A 176 -6.63 5.16 18.62
N VAL A 177 -5.31 5.03 18.54
CA VAL A 177 -4.49 5.49 17.40
C VAL A 177 -4.07 4.26 16.60
N TYR A 178 -4.43 4.24 15.33
CA TYR A 178 -4.19 3.11 14.44
C TYR A 178 -3.33 3.55 13.26
N THR A 179 -2.43 2.66 12.82
CA THR A 179 -1.70 2.87 11.57
C THR A 179 -2.04 1.79 10.56
N THR A 180 -2.20 2.19 9.33
CA THR A 180 -2.33 1.30 8.19
C THR A 180 -1.59 1.88 7.00
N GLY A 181 -1.14 1.03 6.11
CA GLY A 181 -0.47 1.44 4.90
C GLY A 181 -0.23 0.28 3.96
N GLN A 182 0.00 0.62 2.71
CA GLN A 182 0.24 -0.32 1.62
C GLN A 182 1.64 -0.13 1.04
N SER A 183 2.34 -1.22 0.69
CA SER A 183 3.69 -1.17 0.13
C SER A 183 4.63 -0.32 1.00
N MET A 184 5.20 0.77 0.47
CA MET A 184 5.98 1.75 1.22
C MET A 184 5.29 2.17 2.53
N GLY A 185 4.00 2.46 2.47
CA GLY A 185 3.22 2.86 3.66
C GLY A 185 3.10 1.76 4.70
N GLY A 186 3.01 0.51 4.28
CA GLY A 186 3.07 -0.64 5.16
C GLY A 186 4.45 -0.84 5.77
N MET A 187 5.53 -0.62 4.99
CA MET A 187 6.91 -0.63 5.47
C MET A 187 7.12 0.43 6.55
N ILE A 188 6.65 1.65 6.33
CA ILE A 188 6.68 2.74 7.32
C ILE A 188 5.89 2.35 8.56
N SER A 189 4.70 1.76 8.39
CA SER A 189 3.88 1.30 9.52
C SER A 189 4.57 0.23 10.35
N PHE A 190 5.26 -0.73 9.73
CA PHE A 190 6.10 -1.72 10.41
C PHE A 190 7.21 -1.06 11.20
N TYR A 191 7.95 -0.15 10.56
CA TYR A 191 9.05 0.58 11.20
C TYR A 191 8.57 1.38 12.40
N LEU A 192 7.50 2.16 12.25
CA LEU A 192 6.94 2.97 13.36
C LEU A 192 6.51 2.10 14.54
N ASN A 193 5.92 0.92 14.29
CA ASN A 193 5.58 -0.04 15.34
C ASN A 193 6.82 -0.66 16.01
N SER A 194 7.95 -0.75 15.32
CA SER A 194 9.18 -1.29 15.86
C SER A 194 9.91 -0.30 16.79
N ILE A 195 9.90 0.99 16.44
CA ILE A 195 10.60 2.04 17.19
C ILE A 195 9.78 2.67 18.32
N GLU A 196 8.43 2.59 18.20
CA GLU A 196 7.48 3.07 19.21
C GLU A 196 6.55 1.91 19.65
N PRO A 197 7.08 0.90 20.32
CA PRO A 197 6.28 -0.23 20.77
C PRO A 197 5.14 0.23 21.68
N ASN A 198 3.93 -0.28 21.43
CA ASN A 198 2.71 0.06 22.17
C ASN A 198 2.20 1.51 21.95
N PHE A 199 2.70 2.25 20.98
CA PHE A 199 2.14 3.56 20.64
C PHE A 199 0.78 3.40 19.94
N PHE A 200 0.71 2.48 18.96
CA PHE A 200 -0.52 2.20 18.23
C PHE A 200 -1.38 1.17 18.97
N ALA A 201 -2.69 1.39 18.98
CA ALA A 201 -3.65 0.44 19.54
C ALA A 201 -3.72 -0.85 18.72
N ALA A 202 -3.65 -0.72 17.40
CA ALA A 202 -3.50 -1.79 16.44
C ALA A 202 -3.02 -1.26 15.09
N SER A 203 -2.63 -2.17 14.19
CA SER A 203 -2.14 -1.83 12.86
C SER A 203 -2.70 -2.76 11.80
N MET A 204 -2.73 -2.29 10.55
CA MET A 204 -3.10 -3.08 9.39
C MET A 204 -2.02 -2.89 8.32
N PHE A 205 -1.21 -3.92 8.08
CA PHE A 205 -0.12 -3.91 7.11
C PHE A 205 -0.58 -4.56 5.81
N VAL A 206 -0.42 -3.87 4.69
CA VAL A 206 -0.92 -4.34 3.39
C VAL A 206 0.20 -4.40 2.37
N GLY A 207 0.40 -5.57 1.76
CA GLY A 207 1.34 -5.77 0.66
C GLY A 207 2.73 -5.21 0.94
N SER A 208 3.32 -5.52 2.08
CA SER A 208 4.58 -4.90 2.51
C SER A 208 5.44 -5.85 3.34
N GLN A 209 6.66 -5.46 3.63
CA GLN A 209 7.62 -6.16 4.50
C GLN A 209 8.51 -5.13 5.20
N TRP A 210 9.28 -5.55 6.19
CA TRP A 210 10.32 -4.75 6.81
C TRP A 210 11.43 -5.65 7.35
N ASP A 211 12.59 -5.05 7.75
CA ASP A 211 13.71 -5.77 8.34
C ASP A 211 13.25 -6.57 9.58
N ILE A 212 13.25 -7.88 9.44
CA ILE A 212 12.78 -8.80 10.49
C ILE A 212 13.58 -8.67 11.78
N ASN A 213 14.84 -8.21 11.70
CA ASN A 213 15.72 -8.10 12.86
C ASN A 213 15.24 -7.06 13.88
N VAL A 214 14.45 -6.07 13.43
CA VAL A 214 13.91 -5.02 14.30
C VAL A 214 12.44 -5.24 14.66
N LEU A 215 11.75 -6.27 14.10
CA LEU A 215 10.31 -6.48 14.27
C LEU A 215 9.91 -7.28 15.53
N LYS A 216 10.86 -7.69 16.37
CA LYS A 216 10.52 -8.41 17.62
C LYS A 216 9.46 -7.69 18.50
N PRO A 217 9.39 -6.34 18.59
CA PRO A 217 8.31 -5.66 19.33
C PRO A 217 6.91 -6.03 18.87
N LEU A 218 6.70 -6.41 17.61
CA LEU A 218 5.40 -6.85 17.06
C LEU A 218 4.85 -8.10 17.73
N THR A 219 5.65 -8.88 18.45
CA THR A 219 5.17 -10.02 19.25
C THR A 219 4.17 -9.61 20.32
N ARG A 220 4.11 -8.33 20.68
CA ARG A 220 3.17 -7.75 21.66
C ARG A 220 2.09 -6.88 21.01
N ALA A 221 2.20 -6.59 19.72
CA ALA A 221 1.26 -5.74 19.00
C ALA A 221 -0.03 -6.49 18.63
N LYS A 222 -1.05 -5.72 18.24
CA LYS A 222 -2.26 -6.21 17.63
C LYS A 222 -2.24 -5.78 16.17
N PHE A 223 -2.38 -6.71 15.24
CA PHE A 223 -2.39 -6.32 13.84
C PHE A 223 -3.04 -7.36 12.93
N ILE A 224 -3.47 -6.85 11.77
CA ILE A 224 -3.81 -7.65 10.60
C ILE A 224 -2.71 -7.42 9.57
N TYR A 225 -2.25 -8.48 8.94
CA TYR A 225 -1.28 -8.42 7.86
C TYR A 225 -1.87 -9.10 6.62
N THR A 226 -2.02 -8.34 5.54
CA THR A 226 -2.69 -8.80 4.31
C THR A 226 -1.73 -8.74 3.13
N VAL A 227 -1.63 -9.83 2.36
CA VAL A 227 -0.80 -9.92 1.16
C VAL A 227 -1.51 -10.70 0.05
N SER A 228 -1.12 -10.49 -1.22
CA SER A 228 -1.33 -11.54 -2.24
C SER A 228 -0.26 -12.61 -2.10
N ALA A 229 -0.65 -13.88 -2.16
CA ALA A 229 0.29 -14.99 -2.07
C ALA A 229 1.30 -15.02 -3.24
N ALA A 230 0.96 -14.40 -4.37
CA ALA A 230 1.85 -14.26 -5.52
C ALA A 230 2.68 -12.96 -5.52
N ASP A 231 2.57 -12.11 -4.50
CA ASP A 231 3.51 -11.01 -4.26
C ASP A 231 4.77 -11.56 -3.59
N PRO A 232 5.90 -11.71 -4.30
CA PRO A 232 7.04 -12.46 -3.77
C PRO A 232 7.68 -11.79 -2.55
N LYS A 233 7.72 -10.44 -2.50
CA LYS A 233 8.34 -9.71 -1.38
C LYS A 233 7.44 -9.71 -0.15
N ALA A 234 6.18 -9.34 -0.31
CA ALA A 234 5.25 -9.26 0.81
C ALA A 234 4.94 -10.64 1.40
N SER A 235 4.79 -11.68 0.57
CA SER A 235 4.60 -13.06 1.02
C SER A 235 5.80 -13.59 1.79
N ALA A 236 7.02 -13.31 1.32
CA ALA A 236 8.25 -13.68 2.04
C ALA A 236 8.34 -12.93 3.39
N GLY A 237 7.98 -11.64 3.42
CA GLY A 237 7.91 -10.86 4.64
C GLY A 237 6.91 -11.42 5.64
N MET A 238 5.71 -11.80 5.18
CA MET A 238 4.70 -12.46 6.04
C MET A 238 5.22 -13.77 6.60
N ALA A 239 5.87 -14.60 5.80
CA ALA A 239 6.47 -15.86 6.25
C ALA A 239 7.56 -15.63 7.32
N GLN A 240 8.41 -14.62 7.14
CA GLN A 240 9.43 -14.24 8.14
C GLN A 240 8.79 -13.80 9.47
N VAL A 241 7.75 -12.94 9.42
CA VAL A 241 7.00 -12.53 10.60
C VAL A 241 6.34 -13.73 11.27
N GLY A 242 5.71 -14.64 10.52
CA GLY A 242 5.13 -15.88 11.05
C GLY A 242 6.17 -16.74 11.77
N LYS A 243 7.33 -16.93 11.18
CA LYS A 243 8.45 -17.67 11.81
C LYS A 243 8.92 -17.00 13.11
N MET A 244 9.06 -15.67 13.11
CA MET A 244 9.42 -14.91 14.32
C MET A 244 8.38 -15.08 15.42
N LEU A 245 7.08 -15.02 15.09
CA LEU A 245 6.00 -15.24 16.06
C LEU A 245 6.05 -16.66 16.67
N GLN A 246 6.24 -17.69 15.83
CA GLN A 246 6.37 -19.07 16.27
C GLN A 246 7.58 -19.26 17.21
N GLN A 247 8.73 -18.70 16.85
CA GLN A 247 9.94 -18.73 17.69
C GLN A 247 9.72 -18.07 19.07
N ASN A 248 8.87 -17.03 19.12
CA ASN A 248 8.51 -16.35 20.37
C ASN A 248 7.24 -16.92 21.04
N LYS A 249 6.72 -18.06 20.57
CA LYS A 249 5.52 -18.73 21.10
C LYS A 249 4.28 -17.83 21.09
N VAL A 250 4.16 -16.96 20.09
CA VAL A 250 3.01 -16.08 19.88
C VAL A 250 2.08 -16.71 18.86
N ALA A 251 0.86 -17.03 19.29
CA ALA A 251 -0.16 -17.57 18.41
C ALA A 251 -0.78 -16.48 17.54
N TYR A 252 -1.05 -16.81 16.28
CA TYR A 252 -1.79 -15.98 15.34
C TYR A 252 -2.86 -16.83 14.62
N ALA A 253 -3.85 -16.15 14.04
CA ALA A 253 -4.81 -16.78 13.14
C ALA A 253 -4.45 -16.44 11.70
N GLU A 254 -4.83 -17.30 10.76
CA GLU A 254 -4.63 -17.06 9.34
C GLU A 254 -5.80 -17.56 8.51
N THR A 255 -6.00 -16.92 7.35
CA THR A 255 -6.95 -17.35 6.33
C THR A 255 -6.40 -17.05 4.94
N GLU A 256 -6.76 -17.91 3.98
CA GLU A 256 -6.44 -17.70 2.58
C GLU A 256 -7.69 -17.94 1.73
N PHE A 257 -7.95 -17.03 0.79
CA PHE A 257 -9.09 -17.11 -0.11
C PHE A 257 -8.89 -16.31 -1.40
N SER A 258 -9.69 -16.62 -2.40
CA SER A 258 -9.68 -15.90 -3.66
C SER A 258 -10.30 -14.52 -3.51
N ALA A 259 -9.61 -13.47 -3.99
CA ALA A 259 -10.16 -12.12 -4.08
C ALA A 259 -11.33 -12.00 -5.08
N LYS A 260 -11.57 -13.03 -5.91
CA LYS A 260 -12.70 -13.11 -6.84
C LYS A 260 -14.00 -13.64 -6.20
N LEU A 261 -13.95 -14.11 -4.95
CA LEU A 261 -15.17 -14.47 -4.22
C LEU A 261 -16.09 -13.25 -4.06
N PRO A 262 -17.40 -13.47 -3.98
CA PRO A 262 -18.32 -12.40 -3.57
C PRO A 262 -17.89 -11.76 -2.25
N GLN A 263 -18.05 -10.44 -2.11
CA GLN A 263 -17.60 -9.70 -0.93
C GLN A 263 -18.10 -10.32 0.38
N ALA A 264 -19.35 -10.75 0.43
CA ALA A 264 -19.94 -11.39 1.62
C ALA A 264 -19.22 -12.69 2.02
N GLU A 265 -18.71 -13.46 1.04
CA GLU A 265 -17.96 -14.68 1.31
C GLU A 265 -16.54 -14.37 1.81
N GLN A 266 -15.88 -13.34 1.22
CA GLN A 266 -14.60 -12.85 1.72
C GLN A 266 -14.72 -12.39 3.18
N ASP A 267 -15.74 -11.58 3.47
CA ASP A 267 -16.01 -11.08 4.82
C ASP A 267 -16.30 -12.21 5.81
N ALA A 268 -17.07 -13.23 5.41
CA ALA A 268 -17.33 -14.40 6.24
C ALA A 268 -16.05 -15.17 6.61
N LYS A 269 -15.10 -15.33 5.66
CA LYS A 269 -13.80 -15.97 5.93
C LYS A 269 -12.96 -15.15 6.91
N VAL A 270 -12.95 -13.83 6.77
CA VAL A 270 -12.26 -12.95 7.71
C VAL A 270 -12.92 -13.01 9.09
N GLN A 271 -14.25 -12.98 9.19
CA GLN A 271 -14.97 -13.13 10.45
C GLN A 271 -14.66 -14.46 11.14
N GLN A 272 -14.63 -15.58 10.40
CA GLN A 272 -14.26 -16.88 10.92
C GLN A 272 -12.84 -16.91 11.49
N MET A 273 -11.89 -16.27 10.81
CA MET A 273 -10.53 -16.13 11.29
C MET A 273 -10.49 -15.29 12.58
N LEU A 274 -11.13 -14.12 12.59
CA LEU A 274 -11.15 -13.21 13.74
C LEU A 274 -11.86 -13.81 14.96
N ALA A 275 -12.85 -14.68 14.75
CA ALA A 275 -13.55 -15.42 15.82
C ALA A 275 -12.63 -16.31 16.66
N GLN A 276 -11.42 -16.63 16.18
CA GLN A 276 -10.40 -17.33 16.96
C GLN A 276 -9.79 -16.47 18.08
N GLY A 277 -10.13 -15.18 18.16
CA GLY A 277 -9.72 -14.27 19.24
C GLY A 277 -8.22 -13.98 19.28
N LYS A 278 -7.51 -14.15 18.18
CA LYS A 278 -6.07 -13.84 18.15
C LYS A 278 -5.85 -12.33 17.94
N ARG A 279 -4.82 -11.80 18.58
CA ARG A 279 -4.42 -10.40 18.40
C ARG A 279 -3.60 -10.14 17.14
N ILE A 280 -3.12 -11.20 16.50
CA ILE A 280 -2.35 -11.16 15.25
C ILE A 280 -3.07 -12.06 14.24
N ASN A 281 -3.33 -11.53 13.05
CA ASN A 281 -4.14 -12.17 12.06
C ASN A 281 -3.53 -11.97 10.67
N PHE A 282 -3.38 -13.05 9.90
CA PHE A 282 -2.83 -13.04 8.55
C PHE A 282 -3.92 -13.34 7.53
N ILE A 283 -3.98 -12.53 6.48
CA ILE A 283 -4.88 -12.72 5.34
C ILE A 283 -4.03 -12.85 4.08
N ARG A 284 -4.25 -13.91 3.33
CA ARG A 284 -3.65 -14.10 2.02
C ARG A 284 -4.73 -14.18 0.95
N PHE A 285 -4.55 -13.44 -0.13
CA PHE A 285 -5.31 -13.67 -1.35
C PHE A 285 -4.61 -14.74 -2.18
N THR A 286 -5.35 -15.72 -2.68
CA THR A 286 -4.78 -16.79 -3.54
C THR A 286 -4.16 -16.19 -4.80
N PRO A 287 -3.09 -16.81 -5.34
CA PRO A 287 -2.40 -16.29 -6.53
C PRO A 287 -3.33 -16.03 -7.72
N ASN A 288 -3.07 -14.98 -8.48
CA ASN A 288 -3.78 -14.59 -9.69
C ASN A 288 -5.27 -14.23 -9.49
N THR A 289 -5.68 -13.92 -8.27
CA THR A 289 -7.08 -13.57 -8.00
C THR A 289 -7.31 -12.07 -7.79
N VAL A 290 -6.28 -11.31 -7.45
CA VAL A 290 -6.36 -9.85 -7.27
C VAL A 290 -6.21 -9.06 -8.58
N ILE A 291 -5.69 -9.70 -9.64
CA ILE A 291 -5.49 -9.05 -10.94
C ILE A 291 -6.85 -8.99 -11.65
N PRO A 292 -7.30 -7.82 -12.10
CA PRO A 292 -8.52 -7.68 -12.89
C PRO A 292 -8.44 -8.49 -14.20
N GLU A 293 -9.56 -9.04 -14.65
CA GLU A 293 -9.62 -9.90 -15.84
C GLU A 293 -9.09 -9.21 -17.10
N ASN A 294 -9.30 -7.90 -17.21
CA ASN A 294 -8.85 -7.08 -18.34
C ASN A 294 -7.41 -6.56 -18.19
N SER A 295 -6.70 -6.90 -17.12
CA SER A 295 -5.30 -6.49 -16.94
C SER A 295 -4.38 -7.38 -17.77
N THR A 296 -3.60 -6.78 -18.65
CA THR A 296 -2.53 -7.45 -19.39
C THR A 296 -1.26 -7.64 -18.57
N HIS A 297 -1.23 -7.12 -17.34
CA HIS A 297 -0.04 -7.04 -16.50
C HIS A 297 0.08 -8.22 -15.53
N LYS A 298 0.93 -9.18 -15.85
CA LYS A 298 1.19 -10.40 -15.04
C LYS A 298 1.97 -10.14 -13.73
N GLY A 299 2.53 -8.95 -13.50
CA GLY A 299 3.33 -8.62 -12.31
C GLY A 299 2.60 -7.75 -11.28
N ALA A 300 1.31 -7.55 -11.43
CA ALA A 300 0.56 -6.57 -10.65
C ALA A 300 -0.09 -7.12 -9.36
N GLU A 301 0.22 -8.35 -8.95
CA GLU A 301 -0.26 -8.95 -7.70
C GLU A 301 -0.06 -8.01 -6.50
N HIS A 302 1.09 -7.34 -6.46
CA HIS A 302 1.40 -6.35 -5.44
C HIS A 302 0.39 -5.20 -5.44
N MET A 303 0.28 -4.50 -6.58
CA MET A 303 -0.47 -3.24 -6.68
C MET A 303 -1.99 -3.40 -6.60
N TYR A 304 -2.53 -4.51 -7.13
CA TYR A 304 -3.97 -4.75 -7.11
C TYR A 304 -4.47 -5.35 -5.79
N SER A 305 -3.60 -5.95 -4.98
CA SER A 305 -3.99 -6.53 -3.69
C SER A 305 -4.47 -5.50 -2.67
N PHE A 306 -4.02 -4.24 -2.79
CA PHE A 306 -4.26 -3.22 -1.78
C PHE A 306 -5.75 -2.91 -1.60
N ASP A 307 -6.48 -2.70 -2.69
CA ASP A 307 -7.89 -2.33 -2.61
C ASP A 307 -8.73 -3.45 -2.01
N TYR A 308 -8.45 -4.70 -2.37
CA TYR A 308 -9.14 -5.86 -1.76
C TYR A 308 -8.94 -5.90 -0.25
N ALA A 309 -7.73 -5.62 0.24
CA ALA A 309 -7.46 -5.59 1.68
C ALA A 309 -8.30 -4.52 2.39
N TYR A 310 -8.42 -3.32 1.80
CA TYR A 310 -9.20 -2.23 2.39
C TYR A 310 -10.71 -2.40 2.23
N LEU A 311 -11.19 -3.21 1.31
CA LEU A 311 -12.61 -3.55 1.16
C LEU A 311 -13.11 -4.57 2.18
N LEU A 312 -12.23 -5.31 2.88
CA LEU A 312 -12.60 -6.25 3.94
C LEU A 312 -13.15 -5.50 5.17
N GLU A 313 -14.47 -5.35 5.23
CA GLU A 313 -15.12 -4.61 6.32
C GLU A 313 -14.83 -5.21 7.71
N PRO A 314 -14.88 -6.55 7.92
CA PRO A 314 -14.58 -7.13 9.23
C PRO A 314 -13.16 -6.84 9.70
N ALA A 315 -12.19 -6.70 8.79
CA ALA A 315 -10.82 -6.34 9.14
C ALA A 315 -10.72 -4.89 9.63
N ARG A 316 -11.42 -3.96 8.95
CA ARG A 316 -11.49 -2.56 9.37
C ARG A 316 -12.21 -2.41 10.71
N ASP A 317 -13.32 -3.11 10.91
CA ASP A 317 -14.07 -3.11 12.16
C ASP A 317 -13.23 -3.65 13.32
N TRP A 318 -12.53 -4.76 13.08
CA TRP A 318 -11.63 -5.32 14.09
C TRP A 318 -10.56 -4.31 14.49
N LEU A 319 -9.94 -3.60 13.53
CA LEU A 319 -8.96 -2.55 13.82
C LEU A 319 -9.54 -1.48 14.73
N MET A 320 -10.72 -0.95 14.39
CA MET A 320 -11.37 0.15 15.10
C MET A 320 -11.87 -0.22 16.52
N GLN A 321 -12.02 -1.49 16.80
CA GLN A 321 -12.41 -2.02 18.13
C GLN A 321 -11.22 -2.14 19.09
N GLN A 322 -9.98 -2.11 18.59
CA GLN A 322 -8.82 -2.29 19.44
C GLN A 322 -8.55 -1.05 20.29
N ARG A 323 -8.03 -1.28 21.49
CA ARG A 323 -7.54 -0.22 22.38
C ARG A 323 -6.15 -0.58 22.89
N ARG A 324 -5.33 0.45 23.13
CA ARG A 324 -4.03 0.29 23.75
C ARG A 324 -4.18 -0.24 25.18
N GLY A 325 -3.34 -1.15 25.59
CA GLY A 325 -3.31 -1.67 26.98
C GLY A 325 -4.43 -2.62 27.37
N LYS A 326 -5.29 -3.02 26.42
CA LYS A 326 -6.38 -3.99 26.68
C LYS A 326 -6.22 -5.23 25.83
#